data_2e887304f22418c90a9d263c37062574
#
_entry.id   2e887304f22418c90a9d263c37062574
#
_cell.length_a   1.000
_cell.length_b   1.000
_cell.length_c   1.000
_cell.angle_alpha   90.00
_cell.angle_beta   90.00
_cell.angle_gamma   90.00
#
_symmetry.space_group_name_H-M   'P 1'
#
loop_
_entity.id
_entity.type
_entity.pdbx_description
1 polymer ?
#
loop_
_entity_poly.entity_id
_entity_poly.type
_entity_poly.pdbx_seq_one_letter_code
_entity_poly.pdbx_strand_id
1 'polypeptide(L)'
;MLHTSCGPIMGIVRNGIRIFRGIDYARCERFAPAIPVESWEGTYDARDYGTVCPQRSCRLASVIGAEKGAVIDEHRLCLSVYAPEGAERLPVMVWIHGGAFLTGGSEEKRYSGERLVEAGNVVVVKISYRLGALGFLWMPDKGVANLGLEDQRTALQWVRRNIADYGGNPDDITVFGQSAGAFSIAALIASSDGDLPMRRAILQSPPFGMPSSRKRAERVTRKFLTTLGKDPYTASIDEILDAQAEVSRKSLSPSFLPILDDPACIPQSLAGSGLEVVCGYTRDDASPFVRKAIGPFFGKPLGRAVVKAVTDSVFRKPSDRYIESLRSMGIDASGYCITWAPKDNPYGSCHCIEMPFILGFHDDWKDSAMMQGCTREEYESMSRIFLEAWTGFANGKGFGKLV
;
A
#
# COMPACT_ATOMS: atom_id res chain seq x y z
N MET A 1 -2.61 -28.80 2.67
CA MET A 1 -1.51 -28.63 3.64
C MET A 1 -0.23 -28.42 2.84
N LEU A 2 0.61 -27.50 3.27
CA LEU A 2 1.93 -27.24 2.72
C LEU A 2 2.96 -27.34 3.85
N HIS A 3 4.11 -27.92 3.59
CA HIS A 3 5.24 -27.94 4.53
C HIS A 3 6.20 -26.82 4.15
N THR A 4 6.39 -25.88 5.05
CA THR A 4 7.28 -24.72 4.87
C THR A 4 8.44 -24.76 5.85
N SER A 5 9.46 -23.96 5.61
CA SER A 5 10.59 -23.77 6.54
C SER A 5 10.15 -23.25 7.91
N CYS A 6 9.05 -22.50 7.99
CA CYS A 6 8.47 -22.07 9.27
C CYS A 6 7.65 -23.14 9.99
N GLY A 7 7.22 -24.21 9.30
CA GLY A 7 6.38 -25.28 9.81
C GLY A 7 5.22 -25.63 8.85
N PRO A 8 4.41 -26.66 9.18
CA PRO A 8 3.24 -27.02 8.40
C PRO A 8 2.18 -25.91 8.43
N ILE A 9 1.56 -25.63 7.27
CA ILE A 9 0.52 -24.60 7.13
C ILE A 9 -0.66 -25.13 6.32
N MET A 10 -1.87 -24.79 6.73
CA MET A 10 -3.11 -25.13 6.06
C MET A 10 -3.74 -23.91 5.43
N GLY A 11 -3.86 -23.90 4.11
CA GLY A 11 -4.59 -22.90 3.33
C GLY A 11 -5.83 -23.50 2.67
N ILE A 12 -6.42 -22.72 1.76
CA ILE A 12 -7.50 -23.18 0.87
C ILE A 12 -7.02 -23.24 -0.57
N VAL A 13 -7.72 -24.03 -1.40
CA VAL A 13 -7.55 -24.04 -2.86
C VAL A 13 -8.85 -23.56 -3.48
N ARG A 14 -8.76 -22.61 -4.40
CA ARG A 14 -9.89 -22.08 -5.17
C ARG A 14 -9.44 -21.81 -6.60
N ASN A 15 -10.12 -22.43 -7.58
CA ASN A 15 -9.83 -22.27 -9.00
C ASN A 15 -8.35 -22.52 -9.37
N GLY A 16 -7.70 -23.55 -8.78
CA GLY A 16 -6.30 -23.85 -9.03
C GLY A 16 -5.31 -22.89 -8.36
N ILE A 17 -5.78 -22.04 -7.43
CA ILE A 17 -4.95 -21.12 -6.65
C ILE A 17 -4.92 -21.59 -5.20
N ARG A 18 -3.72 -21.78 -4.66
CA ARG A 18 -3.48 -21.96 -3.22
C ARG A 18 -3.49 -20.61 -2.55
N ILE A 19 -4.29 -20.48 -1.49
CA ILE A 19 -4.48 -19.24 -0.76
C ILE A 19 -4.18 -19.48 0.72
N PHE A 20 -3.24 -18.74 1.25
CA PHE A 20 -2.86 -18.71 2.66
C PHE A 20 -3.07 -17.32 3.21
N ARG A 21 -3.92 -17.15 4.21
CA ARG A 21 -4.31 -15.85 4.77
C ARG A 21 -3.87 -15.71 6.21
N GLY A 22 -3.65 -14.49 6.63
CA GLY A 22 -3.40 -14.18 8.04
C GLY A 22 -2.13 -14.80 8.62
N ILE A 23 -1.10 -15.03 7.80
CA ILE A 23 0.19 -15.55 8.28
C ILE A 23 0.88 -14.48 9.10
N ASP A 24 1.15 -14.73 10.37
CA ASP A 24 1.96 -13.84 11.20
C ASP A 24 3.40 -13.82 10.69
N TYR A 25 3.84 -12.70 10.11
CA TYR A 25 5.24 -12.52 9.72
C TYR A 25 6.07 -11.90 10.84
N ALA A 26 5.39 -11.18 11.74
CA ALA A 26 6.00 -10.62 12.94
C ALA A 26 4.95 -10.36 14.02
N ARG A 27 5.42 -10.16 15.24
CA ARG A 27 4.65 -9.66 16.38
C ARG A 27 5.28 -8.40 16.92
N CYS A 28 4.49 -7.53 17.53
CA CYS A 28 5.01 -6.29 18.07
C CYS A 28 4.33 -5.92 19.38
N GLU A 29 5.12 -5.30 20.25
CA GLU A 29 4.59 -4.53 21.36
C GLU A 29 4.39 -3.08 20.94
N ARG A 30 3.55 -2.37 21.67
CA ARG A 30 3.25 -0.97 21.39
C ARG A 30 4.52 -0.11 21.43
N PHE A 31 4.75 0.65 20.37
CA PHE A 31 5.92 1.53 20.18
C PHE A 31 7.27 0.83 20.28
N ALA A 32 7.32 -0.47 20.02
CA ALA A 32 8.56 -1.23 19.94
C ALA A 32 8.78 -1.78 18.51
N PRO A 33 10.03 -2.09 18.12
CA PRO A 33 10.31 -2.79 16.87
C PRO A 33 9.55 -4.12 16.80
N ALA A 34 9.16 -4.51 15.58
CA ALA A 34 8.51 -5.80 15.35
C ALA A 34 9.52 -6.93 15.48
N ILE A 35 9.07 -8.04 16.08
CA ILE A 35 9.86 -9.28 16.25
C ILE A 35 9.40 -10.26 15.18
N PRO A 36 10.27 -10.67 14.24
CA PRO A 36 9.94 -11.63 13.20
C PRO A 36 9.46 -12.97 13.78
N VAL A 37 8.46 -13.57 13.15
CA VAL A 37 8.07 -14.96 13.41
C VAL A 37 8.87 -15.86 12.47
N GLU A 38 9.75 -16.68 13.05
CA GLU A 38 10.63 -17.56 12.28
C GLU A 38 10.05 -18.96 12.11
N SER A 39 9.24 -19.42 13.06
CA SER A 39 8.59 -20.74 13.01
C SER A 39 7.36 -20.76 13.93
N TRP A 40 6.54 -21.79 13.75
CA TRP A 40 5.39 -22.09 14.61
C TRP A 40 5.35 -23.57 14.97
N GLU A 41 4.75 -23.88 16.12
CA GLU A 41 4.50 -25.24 16.54
C GLU A 41 3.18 -25.75 15.95
N GLY A 42 3.13 -27.04 15.58
CA GLY A 42 1.94 -27.67 15.02
C GLY A 42 1.63 -27.15 13.61
N THR A 43 0.36 -27.25 13.20
CA THR A 43 -0.10 -26.78 11.88
C THR A 43 -0.72 -25.40 12.00
N TYR A 44 -0.16 -24.42 11.28
CA TYR A 44 -0.73 -23.07 11.23
C TYR A 44 -1.99 -23.06 10.35
N ASP A 45 -3.09 -22.53 10.89
CA ASP A 45 -4.35 -22.41 10.15
C ASP A 45 -4.39 -21.04 9.43
N ALA A 46 -4.17 -21.06 8.12
CA ALA A 46 -4.16 -19.89 7.25
C ALA A 46 -5.35 -19.85 6.28
N ARG A 47 -6.49 -20.40 6.66
CA ARG A 47 -7.71 -20.44 5.82
C ARG A 47 -8.52 -19.15 5.93
N ASP A 48 -8.52 -18.51 7.07
CA ASP A 48 -9.28 -17.29 7.34
C ASP A 48 -8.42 -16.03 7.27
N TYR A 49 -9.06 -14.88 7.04
CA TYR A 49 -8.38 -13.60 7.05
C TYR A 49 -7.74 -13.30 8.40
N GLY A 50 -6.55 -12.73 8.37
CA GLY A 50 -5.82 -12.29 9.54
C GLY A 50 -6.34 -10.97 10.12
N THR A 51 -5.48 -10.30 10.87
CA THR A 51 -5.79 -9.06 11.57
C THR A 51 -5.31 -7.83 10.81
N VAL A 52 -5.93 -6.70 11.08
CA VAL A 52 -5.49 -5.39 10.64
C VAL A 52 -5.15 -4.51 11.83
N CYS A 53 -4.25 -3.55 11.63
CA CYS A 53 -3.89 -2.59 12.66
C CYS A 53 -5.11 -1.79 13.14
N PRO A 54 -5.20 -1.43 14.43
CA PRO A 54 -6.27 -0.60 14.96
C PRO A 54 -6.42 0.70 14.19
N GLN A 55 -7.66 1.02 13.80
CA GLN A 55 -7.97 2.15 12.94
C GLN A 55 -9.43 2.59 13.06
N ARG A 56 -9.72 3.83 12.69
CA ARG A 56 -11.08 4.35 12.48
C ARG A 56 -11.47 4.24 11.00
N SER A 57 -12.67 4.64 10.64
CA SER A 57 -13.17 4.59 9.26
C SER A 57 -12.28 5.35 8.27
N CYS A 58 -12.09 4.79 7.09
CA CYS A 58 -11.31 5.38 6.00
C CYS A 58 -11.88 6.75 5.57
N ARG A 59 -11.00 7.74 5.34
CA ARG A 59 -11.39 9.07 4.84
C ARG A 59 -12.03 9.04 3.44
N LEU A 60 -11.71 8.04 2.64
CA LEU A 60 -12.22 7.83 1.30
C LEU A 60 -13.36 6.79 1.24
N ALA A 61 -13.91 6.36 2.38
CA ALA A 61 -15.00 5.37 2.41
C ALA A 61 -16.20 5.75 1.53
N SER A 62 -16.49 7.05 1.39
CA SER A 62 -17.54 7.54 0.47
C SER A 62 -17.17 7.44 -1.01
N VAL A 63 -15.94 7.14 -1.36
CA VAL A 63 -15.43 7.03 -2.74
C VAL A 63 -15.17 5.58 -3.12
N ILE A 64 -14.41 4.87 -2.26
CA ILE A 64 -13.96 3.50 -2.49
C ILE A 64 -14.84 2.45 -1.79
N GLY A 65 -15.86 2.86 -1.06
CA GLY A 65 -16.65 1.99 -0.19
C GLY A 65 -16.00 1.77 1.18
N ALA A 66 -16.81 1.41 2.17
CA ALA A 66 -16.35 1.08 3.51
C ALA A 66 -16.03 -0.42 3.59
N GLU A 67 -14.89 -0.76 4.19
CA GLU A 67 -14.59 -2.14 4.57
C GLU A 67 -15.35 -2.51 5.84
N LYS A 68 -15.79 -3.78 5.94
CA LYS A 68 -16.52 -4.31 7.08
C LYS A 68 -15.94 -5.64 7.53
N GLY A 69 -15.91 -5.84 8.85
CA GLY A 69 -15.63 -7.16 9.44
C GLY A 69 -14.15 -7.55 9.49
N ALA A 70 -13.22 -6.61 9.36
CA ALA A 70 -11.81 -6.88 9.64
C ALA A 70 -11.60 -7.11 11.16
N VAL A 71 -10.83 -8.12 11.50
CA VAL A 71 -10.39 -8.37 12.89
C VAL A 71 -9.26 -7.41 13.22
N ILE A 72 -9.38 -6.70 14.34
CA ILE A 72 -8.42 -5.69 14.76
C ILE A 72 -7.49 -6.26 15.83
N ASP A 73 -6.18 -6.11 15.65
CA ASP A 73 -5.17 -6.48 16.63
C ASP A 73 -3.95 -5.54 16.52
N GLU A 74 -3.42 -5.07 17.64
CA GLU A 74 -2.24 -4.20 17.65
C GLU A 74 -0.90 -4.95 17.73
N HIS A 75 -0.94 -6.25 18.01
CA HIS A 75 0.25 -7.07 18.29
C HIS A 75 0.63 -8.02 17.16
N ARG A 76 -0.26 -8.24 16.21
CA ARG A 76 -0.05 -9.17 15.09
C ARG A 76 0.13 -8.44 13.78
N LEU A 77 1.19 -8.77 13.08
CA LEU A 77 1.50 -8.25 11.74
C LEU A 77 1.41 -9.39 10.74
N CYS A 78 0.35 -9.35 9.93
CA CYS A 78 -0.03 -10.45 9.06
C CYS A 78 0.24 -10.16 7.58
N LEU A 79 0.41 -11.23 6.82
CA LEU A 79 0.41 -11.22 5.36
C LEU A 79 -0.44 -12.38 4.82
N SER A 80 -0.83 -12.28 3.55
CA SER A 80 -1.50 -13.36 2.83
C SER A 80 -0.74 -13.70 1.55
N VAL A 81 -0.69 -14.98 1.19
CA VAL A 81 -0.01 -15.49 -0.01
C VAL A 81 -1.02 -16.17 -0.94
N TYR A 82 -0.95 -15.84 -2.23
CA TYR A 82 -1.73 -16.42 -3.32
C TYR A 82 -0.76 -17.00 -4.36
N ALA A 83 -0.84 -18.26 -4.65
CA ALA A 83 0.06 -18.94 -5.58
C ALA A 83 -0.68 -19.93 -6.48
N PRO A 84 -0.35 -20.08 -7.76
CA PRO A 84 -0.90 -21.16 -8.57
C PRO A 84 -0.57 -22.53 -7.96
N GLU A 85 -1.44 -23.52 -8.12
CA GLU A 85 -1.06 -24.92 -7.83
C GLU A 85 0.11 -25.31 -8.75
N GLY A 86 1.09 -26.01 -8.20
CA GLY A 86 2.31 -26.37 -8.94
C GLY A 86 3.28 -25.22 -9.25
N ALA A 87 3.12 -24.05 -8.59
CA ALA A 87 4.04 -22.93 -8.75
C ALA A 87 5.48 -23.33 -8.40
N GLU A 88 6.43 -23.01 -9.29
CA GLU A 88 7.86 -23.25 -9.12
C GLU A 88 8.64 -22.03 -9.61
N ARG A 89 9.33 -21.33 -8.68
CA ARG A 89 10.18 -20.14 -8.94
C ARG A 89 9.49 -19.04 -9.78
N LEU A 90 8.20 -18.81 -9.54
CA LEU A 90 7.45 -17.75 -10.23
C LEU A 90 7.83 -16.36 -9.71
N PRO A 91 7.74 -15.30 -10.54
CA PRO A 91 7.87 -13.92 -10.06
C PRO A 91 6.90 -13.64 -8.92
N VAL A 92 7.34 -12.83 -7.96
CA VAL A 92 6.57 -12.49 -6.77
C VAL A 92 6.11 -11.04 -6.84
N MET A 93 4.84 -10.79 -6.60
CA MET A 93 4.28 -9.45 -6.50
C MET A 93 3.84 -9.17 -5.06
N VAL A 94 4.45 -8.17 -4.40
CA VAL A 94 4.14 -7.81 -3.01
C VAL A 94 3.35 -6.52 -2.97
N TRP A 95 2.13 -6.58 -2.43
CA TRP A 95 1.22 -5.45 -2.27
C TRP A 95 1.41 -4.75 -0.93
N ILE A 96 1.64 -3.42 -0.98
CA ILE A 96 1.62 -2.53 0.18
C ILE A 96 0.40 -1.61 0.05
N HIS A 97 -0.55 -1.75 0.96
CA HIS A 97 -1.81 -0.99 0.91
C HIS A 97 -1.64 0.49 1.20
N GLY A 98 -2.55 1.30 0.65
CA GLY A 98 -2.69 2.72 0.95
C GLY A 98 -3.54 2.98 2.20
N GLY A 99 -4.14 4.19 2.25
CA GLY A 99 -5.01 4.61 3.35
C GLY A 99 -4.44 5.75 4.19
N ALA A 100 -3.57 6.56 3.61
CA ALA A 100 -2.98 7.75 4.22
C ALA A 100 -2.22 7.47 5.53
N PHE A 101 -1.68 6.25 5.69
CA PHE A 101 -1.03 5.75 6.90
C PHE A 101 -1.94 5.72 8.13
N LEU A 102 -3.23 5.84 7.98
CA LEU A 102 -4.22 5.87 9.06
C LEU A 102 -5.21 4.72 9.01
N THR A 103 -5.40 4.14 7.83
CA THR A 103 -6.39 3.08 7.57
C THR A 103 -5.88 2.12 6.50
N GLY A 104 -6.59 0.99 6.34
CA GLY A 104 -6.26 -0.05 5.37
C GLY A 104 -5.71 -1.31 6.03
N GLY A 105 -5.55 -2.34 5.23
CA GLY A 105 -4.99 -3.61 5.67
C GLY A 105 -4.94 -4.60 4.51
N SER A 106 -3.97 -5.50 4.52
CA SER A 106 -3.86 -6.56 3.52
C SER A 106 -5.02 -7.56 3.62
N GLU A 107 -5.60 -7.68 4.81
CA GLU A 107 -6.66 -8.63 5.11
C GLU A 107 -8.07 -8.09 4.80
N GLU A 108 -8.17 -6.93 4.14
CA GLU A 108 -9.44 -6.46 3.56
C GLU A 108 -9.86 -7.38 2.41
N LYS A 109 -11.12 -7.86 2.44
CA LYS A 109 -11.66 -8.85 1.50
C LYS A 109 -11.62 -8.39 0.05
N ARG A 110 -11.81 -7.08 -0.19
CA ARG A 110 -11.79 -6.48 -1.52
C ARG A 110 -10.43 -6.55 -2.22
N TYR A 111 -9.34 -6.77 -1.49
CA TYR A 111 -8.00 -6.86 -2.06
C TYR A 111 -7.58 -8.30 -2.34
N SER A 112 -8.39 -9.07 -3.08
CA SER A 112 -7.98 -10.41 -3.50
C SER A 112 -6.86 -10.36 -4.54
N GLY A 113 -5.82 -11.20 -4.34
CA GLY A 113 -4.72 -11.36 -5.29
C GLY A 113 -5.00 -12.36 -6.43
N GLU A 114 -6.16 -13.03 -6.42
CA GLU A 114 -6.45 -14.15 -7.33
C GLU A 114 -6.35 -13.75 -8.80
N ARG A 115 -6.89 -12.59 -9.19
CA ARG A 115 -6.85 -12.13 -10.58
C ARG A 115 -5.44 -11.85 -11.10
N LEU A 116 -4.54 -11.35 -10.27
CA LEU A 116 -3.12 -11.19 -10.64
C LEU A 116 -2.45 -12.55 -10.85
N VAL A 117 -2.74 -13.53 -9.98
CA VAL A 117 -2.25 -14.90 -10.11
C VAL A 117 -2.71 -15.53 -11.42
N GLU A 118 -4.03 -15.43 -11.72
CA GLU A 118 -4.62 -15.98 -12.96
C GLU A 118 -4.05 -15.32 -14.22
N ALA A 119 -3.89 -14.00 -14.21
CA ALA A 119 -3.46 -13.25 -15.40
C ALA A 119 -1.96 -13.39 -15.69
N GLY A 120 -1.13 -13.47 -14.65
CA GLY A 120 0.31 -13.30 -14.80
C GLY A 120 1.17 -14.53 -14.51
N ASN A 121 0.58 -15.60 -14.02
CA ASN A 121 1.35 -16.74 -13.49
C ASN A 121 2.43 -16.26 -12.50
N VAL A 122 2.01 -15.54 -11.48
CA VAL A 122 2.84 -14.93 -10.44
C VAL A 122 2.38 -15.39 -9.05
N VAL A 123 3.25 -15.30 -8.07
CA VAL A 123 2.87 -15.40 -6.65
C VAL A 123 2.54 -14.00 -6.14
N VAL A 124 1.41 -13.81 -5.49
CA VAL A 124 1.00 -12.52 -4.91
C VAL A 124 1.03 -12.58 -3.40
N VAL A 125 1.68 -11.60 -2.78
CA VAL A 125 1.72 -11.42 -1.33
C VAL A 125 1.10 -10.08 -0.98
N LYS A 126 0.26 -10.02 0.06
CA LYS A 126 -0.29 -8.78 0.59
C LYS A 126 0.17 -8.63 2.03
N ILE A 127 0.69 -7.46 2.40
CA ILE A 127 1.24 -7.22 3.74
C ILE A 127 0.46 -6.16 4.50
N SER A 128 0.23 -6.38 5.81
CA SER A 128 -0.25 -5.35 6.76
C SER A 128 0.94 -4.75 7.50
N TYR A 129 0.77 -3.56 8.05
CA TYR A 129 1.77 -2.84 8.84
C TYR A 129 1.08 -1.90 9.83
N ARG A 130 1.78 -1.45 10.87
CA ARG A 130 1.22 -0.51 11.86
C ARG A 130 0.90 0.85 11.25
N LEU A 131 -0.20 1.43 11.70
CA LEU A 131 -0.80 2.65 11.17
C LEU A 131 -0.83 3.76 12.23
N GLY A 132 -1.04 4.99 11.77
CA GLY A 132 -1.29 6.14 12.62
C GLY A 132 -0.21 6.38 13.67
N ALA A 133 -0.63 6.67 14.88
CA ALA A 133 0.26 6.88 16.00
C ALA A 133 1.05 5.61 16.35
N LEU A 134 0.46 4.42 16.19
CA LEU A 134 1.13 3.14 16.49
C LEU A 134 2.31 2.86 15.57
N GLY A 135 2.24 3.31 14.29
CA GLY A 135 3.28 3.09 13.30
C GLY A 135 4.19 4.28 13.00
N PHE A 136 3.71 5.50 13.22
CA PHE A 136 4.39 6.71 12.72
C PHE A 136 4.46 7.87 13.74
N LEU A 137 4.33 7.57 15.03
CA LEU A 137 4.64 8.54 16.07
C LEU A 137 6.15 8.79 16.10
N TRP A 138 6.55 10.05 16.38
CA TRP A 138 7.94 10.45 16.38
C TRP A 138 8.43 10.74 17.80
N MET A 139 9.08 9.77 18.42
CA MET A 139 9.72 9.88 19.75
C MET A 139 11.13 9.28 19.67
N PRO A 140 12.08 9.95 18.98
CA PRO A 140 13.41 9.39 18.70
C PRO A 140 14.21 9.08 19.98
N ASP A 141 14.03 9.88 21.04
CA ASP A 141 14.68 9.64 22.34
C ASP A 141 14.24 8.32 23.00
N LYS A 142 13.12 7.74 22.53
CA LYS A 142 12.61 6.42 22.97
C LYS A 142 12.80 5.34 21.91
N GLY A 143 13.54 5.61 20.83
CA GLY A 143 13.70 4.69 19.69
C GLY A 143 12.45 4.52 18.82
N VAL A 144 11.45 5.40 18.96
CA VAL A 144 10.18 5.31 18.22
C VAL A 144 10.21 6.24 17.00
N ALA A 145 10.46 5.65 15.85
CA ALA A 145 10.46 6.37 14.57
C ALA A 145 10.15 5.40 13.42
N ASN A 146 9.24 5.77 12.53
CA ASN A 146 8.94 5.02 11.30
C ASN A 146 8.64 3.52 11.52
N LEU A 147 8.09 3.12 12.67
CA LEU A 147 7.86 1.69 12.99
C LEU A 147 7.02 0.98 11.92
N GLY A 148 6.02 1.66 11.35
CA GLY A 148 5.22 1.09 10.26
C GLY A 148 6.03 0.87 8.97
N LEU A 149 7.10 1.64 8.74
CA LEU A 149 8.01 1.41 7.61
C LEU A 149 8.94 0.22 7.90
N GLU A 150 9.41 0.09 9.15
CA GLU A 150 10.20 -1.07 9.57
C GLU A 150 9.39 -2.37 9.55
N ASP A 151 8.09 -2.31 9.86
CA ASP A 151 7.18 -3.46 9.69
C ASP A 151 7.14 -3.93 8.24
N GLN A 152 7.04 -2.99 7.29
CA GLN A 152 7.06 -3.30 5.86
C GLN A 152 8.41 -3.90 5.42
N ARG A 153 9.52 -3.39 5.94
CA ARG A 153 10.86 -3.95 5.70
C ARG A 153 10.92 -5.39 6.22
N THR A 154 10.44 -5.63 7.43
CA THR A 154 10.37 -6.96 8.05
C THR A 154 9.52 -7.93 7.23
N ALA A 155 8.36 -7.46 6.72
CA ALA A 155 7.51 -8.26 5.83
C ALA A 155 8.21 -8.64 4.52
N LEU A 156 8.91 -7.70 3.88
CA LEU A 156 9.66 -7.96 2.66
C LEU A 156 10.83 -8.93 2.90
N GLN A 157 11.50 -8.83 4.05
CA GLN A 157 12.53 -9.79 4.45
C GLN A 157 11.94 -11.18 4.72
N TRP A 158 10.72 -11.25 5.31
CA TRP A 158 10.01 -12.52 5.46
C TRP A 158 9.69 -13.13 4.09
N VAL A 159 9.18 -12.33 3.15
CA VAL A 159 8.91 -12.79 1.78
C VAL A 159 10.18 -13.34 1.14
N ARG A 160 11.28 -12.61 1.17
CA ARG A 160 12.56 -13.05 0.59
C ARG A 160 13.05 -14.38 1.18
N ARG A 161 12.84 -14.62 2.48
CA ARG A 161 13.27 -15.86 3.16
C ARG A 161 12.36 -17.06 2.88
N ASN A 162 11.05 -16.82 2.76
CA ASN A 162 10.07 -17.91 2.86
C ASN A 162 9.26 -18.17 1.56
N ILE A 163 9.28 -17.24 0.59
CA ILE A 163 8.35 -17.32 -0.55
C ILE A 163 8.64 -18.50 -1.49
N ALA A 164 9.85 -19.04 -1.45
CA ALA A 164 10.21 -20.25 -2.20
C ALA A 164 9.35 -21.46 -1.82
N ASP A 165 8.98 -21.60 -0.54
CA ASP A 165 8.10 -22.66 -0.06
C ASP A 165 6.69 -22.58 -0.69
N TYR A 166 6.28 -21.40 -1.11
CA TYR A 166 5.00 -21.14 -1.77
C TYR A 166 5.11 -21.17 -3.30
N GLY A 167 6.32 -21.44 -3.85
CA GLY A 167 6.59 -21.51 -5.29
C GLY A 167 7.00 -20.18 -5.92
N GLY A 168 7.31 -19.15 -5.11
CA GLY A 168 7.84 -17.87 -5.58
C GLY A 168 9.36 -17.86 -5.73
N ASN A 169 9.87 -16.94 -6.54
CA ASN A 169 11.30 -16.69 -6.70
C ASN A 169 11.74 -15.54 -5.79
N PRO A 170 12.52 -15.78 -4.71
CA PRO A 170 12.96 -14.75 -3.79
C PRO A 170 13.88 -13.68 -4.42
N ASP A 171 14.45 -13.97 -5.59
CA ASP A 171 15.33 -13.06 -6.34
C ASP A 171 14.55 -12.21 -7.38
N ASP A 172 13.25 -12.46 -7.56
CA ASP A 172 12.43 -11.79 -8.57
C ASP A 172 11.15 -11.22 -7.95
N ILE A 173 11.34 -10.25 -7.04
CA ILE A 173 10.28 -9.60 -6.29
C ILE A 173 9.97 -8.24 -6.90
N THR A 174 8.70 -8.03 -7.25
CA THR A 174 8.10 -6.74 -7.63
C THR A 174 7.24 -6.24 -6.48
N VAL A 175 7.59 -5.10 -5.89
CA VAL A 175 6.77 -4.46 -4.85
C VAL A 175 5.89 -3.42 -5.49
N PHE A 176 4.58 -3.47 -5.22
CA PHE A 176 3.65 -2.48 -5.74
C PHE A 176 2.75 -1.93 -4.63
N GLY A 177 2.34 -0.68 -4.76
CA GLY A 177 1.53 -0.04 -3.74
C GLY A 177 0.86 1.22 -4.25
N GLN A 178 -0.24 1.59 -3.62
CA GLN A 178 -1.04 2.75 -4.00
C GLN A 178 -1.01 3.80 -2.89
N SER A 179 -0.94 5.10 -3.25
CA SER A 179 -1.02 6.21 -2.29
C SER A 179 0.07 6.12 -1.21
N ALA A 180 -0.33 5.97 0.06
CA ALA A 180 0.59 5.75 1.18
C ALA A 180 1.49 4.52 0.98
N GLY A 181 0.99 3.44 0.37
CA GLY A 181 1.80 2.27 0.02
C GLY A 181 2.86 2.59 -1.03
N ALA A 182 2.53 3.39 -2.05
CA ALA A 182 3.49 3.86 -3.04
C ALA A 182 4.55 4.79 -2.42
N PHE A 183 4.14 5.68 -1.52
CA PHE A 183 5.06 6.52 -0.76
C PHE A 183 6.01 5.66 0.12
N SER A 184 5.46 4.60 0.74
CA SER A 184 6.25 3.64 1.52
C SER A 184 7.34 2.97 0.69
N ILE A 185 7.02 2.54 -0.55
CA ILE A 185 8.01 1.94 -1.45
C ILE A 185 9.16 2.91 -1.73
N ALA A 186 8.84 4.18 -2.04
CA ALA A 186 9.87 5.20 -2.23
C ALA A 186 10.68 5.44 -0.95
N ALA A 187 10.02 5.40 0.22
CA ALA A 187 10.69 5.53 1.51
C ALA A 187 11.65 4.36 1.80
N LEU A 188 11.25 3.14 1.46
CA LEU A 188 12.10 1.95 1.57
C LEU A 188 13.30 2.05 0.63
N ILE A 189 13.10 2.52 -0.60
CA ILE A 189 14.19 2.79 -1.56
C ILE A 189 15.13 3.86 -1.00
N ALA A 190 14.60 5.00 -0.55
CA ALA A 190 15.39 6.12 -0.04
C ALA A 190 16.16 5.81 1.25
N SER A 191 15.68 4.86 2.06
CA SER A 191 16.31 4.43 3.31
C SER A 191 17.11 3.12 3.18
N SER A 192 17.37 2.67 1.95
CA SER A 192 18.15 1.47 1.69
C SER A 192 19.65 1.77 1.79
N ASP A 193 20.39 0.81 2.35
CA ASP A 193 21.84 0.77 2.36
C ASP A 193 22.45 0.01 1.15
N GLY A 194 21.58 -0.38 0.20
CA GLY A 194 21.93 -1.15 -1.00
C GLY A 194 21.33 -2.56 -1.04
N ASP A 195 20.92 -3.12 0.09
CA ASP A 195 20.17 -4.39 0.13
C ASP A 195 18.65 -4.11 0.08
N LEU A 196 18.12 -4.04 -1.14
CA LEU A 196 16.69 -3.95 -1.39
C LEU A 196 16.11 -5.34 -1.61
N PRO A 197 15.11 -5.76 -0.83
CA PRO A 197 14.42 -7.03 -1.05
C PRO A 197 13.38 -6.91 -2.19
N MET A 198 13.74 -6.22 -3.27
CA MET A 198 12.92 -6.07 -4.47
C MET A 198 13.80 -5.79 -5.69
N ARG A 199 13.41 -6.34 -6.82
CA ARG A 199 14.00 -6.08 -8.14
C ARG A 199 13.23 -5.01 -8.91
N ARG A 200 11.91 -4.95 -8.70
CA ARG A 200 11.01 -4.01 -9.39
C ARG A 200 10.08 -3.31 -8.42
N ALA A 201 9.66 -2.11 -8.79
CA ALA A 201 8.69 -1.35 -8.01
C ALA A 201 7.64 -0.67 -8.91
N ILE A 202 6.35 -0.74 -8.52
CA ILE A 202 5.26 0.01 -9.15
C ILE A 202 4.64 0.95 -8.10
N LEU A 203 4.82 2.25 -8.29
CA LEU A 203 4.34 3.30 -7.40
C LEU A 203 3.09 3.96 -7.98
N GLN A 204 1.93 3.66 -7.39
CA GLN A 204 0.62 4.13 -7.87
C GLN A 204 0.19 5.37 -7.08
N SER A 205 0.16 6.53 -7.73
CA SER A 205 -0.24 7.80 -7.12
C SER A 205 0.45 8.12 -5.78
N PRO A 206 1.79 8.09 -5.70
CA PRO A 206 2.49 8.47 -4.47
C PRO A 206 2.30 9.96 -4.18
N PRO A 207 1.85 10.35 -2.97
CA PRO A 207 1.60 11.75 -2.63
C PRO A 207 2.90 12.48 -2.24
N PHE A 208 3.90 12.49 -3.11
CA PHE A 208 5.23 13.05 -2.84
C PHE A 208 5.23 14.56 -2.53
N GLY A 209 4.22 15.31 -2.99
CA GLY A 209 4.08 16.73 -2.67
C GLY A 209 3.58 16.99 -1.24
N MET A 210 3.29 15.95 -0.44
CA MET A 210 2.90 16.11 0.95
C MET A 210 4.13 16.35 1.85
N PRO A 211 4.07 17.32 2.78
CA PRO A 211 5.21 17.62 3.64
C PRO A 211 5.46 16.46 4.63
N SER A 212 6.69 15.93 4.59
CA SER A 212 7.21 14.96 5.54
C SER A 212 8.51 15.53 6.11
N SER A 213 8.50 16.03 7.34
CA SER A 213 9.69 16.59 7.97
C SER A 213 9.70 16.34 9.48
N ARG A 214 10.90 16.24 10.06
CA ARG A 214 11.10 16.07 11.52
C ARG A 214 10.36 17.13 12.32
N LYS A 215 10.47 18.42 11.94
CA LYS A 215 9.75 19.53 12.61
C LYS A 215 8.24 19.37 12.60
N ARG A 216 7.68 18.83 11.51
CA ARG A 216 6.25 18.55 11.44
C ARG A 216 5.88 17.36 12.32
N ALA A 217 6.66 16.30 12.30
CA ALA A 217 6.44 15.11 13.13
C ALA A 217 6.51 15.43 14.63
N GLU A 218 7.50 16.21 15.08
CA GLU A 218 7.60 16.71 16.45
C GLU A 218 6.34 17.51 16.88
N ARG A 219 5.84 18.37 15.99
CA ARG A 219 4.62 19.14 16.25
C ARG A 219 3.40 18.24 16.36
N VAL A 220 3.27 17.27 15.46
CA VAL A 220 2.18 16.28 15.47
C VAL A 220 2.25 15.44 16.74
N THR A 221 3.41 14.91 17.10
CA THR A 221 3.62 14.13 18.32
C THR A 221 3.27 14.93 19.57
N ARG A 222 3.76 16.15 19.69
CA ARG A 222 3.41 17.02 20.84
C ARG A 222 1.91 17.24 20.93
N LYS A 223 1.25 17.57 19.80
CA LYS A 223 -0.21 17.74 19.77
C LYS A 223 -0.93 16.45 20.16
N PHE A 224 -0.47 15.29 19.67
CA PHE A 224 -1.04 13.98 19.99
C PHE A 224 -0.93 13.68 21.50
N LEU A 225 0.26 13.81 22.08
CA LEU A 225 0.49 13.57 23.50
C LEU A 225 -0.32 14.51 24.40
N THR A 226 -0.41 15.80 24.01
CA THR A 226 -1.24 16.78 24.73
C THR A 226 -2.73 16.43 24.63
N THR A 227 -3.20 16.00 23.45
CA THR A 227 -4.62 15.61 23.25
C THR A 227 -4.95 14.33 24.00
N LEU A 228 -4.03 13.34 24.01
CA LEU A 228 -4.20 12.10 24.75
C LEU A 228 -4.22 12.33 26.27
N GLY A 229 -3.41 13.24 26.78
CA GLY A 229 -3.39 13.64 28.19
C GLY A 229 -2.92 12.59 29.19
N LYS A 230 -2.32 11.49 28.72
CA LYS A 230 -1.80 10.38 29.52
C LYS A 230 -0.66 9.68 28.79
N ASP A 231 -0.04 8.70 29.47
CA ASP A 231 1.01 7.90 28.87
C ASP A 231 0.48 7.06 27.70
N PRO A 232 1.02 7.20 26.47
CA PRO A 232 0.57 6.46 25.31
C PRO A 232 0.82 4.95 25.41
N TYR A 233 1.73 4.49 26.27
CA TYR A 233 2.00 3.07 26.49
C TYR A 233 0.87 2.37 27.26
N THR A 234 0.15 3.10 28.12
CA THR A 234 -0.91 2.55 28.98
C THR A 234 -2.33 2.97 28.55
N ALA A 235 -2.45 3.92 27.62
CA ALA A 235 -3.74 4.34 27.08
C ALA A 235 -4.44 3.19 26.35
N SER A 236 -5.78 3.14 26.40
CA SER A 236 -6.54 2.18 25.59
C SER A 236 -6.38 2.49 24.09
N ILE A 237 -6.64 1.50 23.24
CA ILE A 237 -6.63 1.69 21.78
C ILE A 237 -7.63 2.76 21.35
N ASP A 238 -8.81 2.79 21.93
CA ASP A 238 -9.82 3.80 21.60
C ASP A 238 -9.36 5.21 21.93
N GLU A 239 -8.70 5.43 23.08
CA GLU A 239 -8.13 6.73 23.46
C GLU A 239 -7.01 7.17 22.48
N ILE A 240 -6.17 6.25 22.06
CA ILE A 240 -5.13 6.53 21.03
C ILE A 240 -5.78 6.92 19.71
N LEU A 241 -6.78 6.18 19.25
CA LEU A 241 -7.46 6.43 17.98
C LEU A 241 -8.28 7.75 18.03
N ASP A 242 -8.88 8.09 19.15
CA ASP A 242 -9.61 9.35 19.31
C ASP A 242 -8.66 10.56 19.34
N ALA A 243 -7.55 10.47 20.06
CA ALA A 243 -6.49 11.48 20.04
C ALA A 243 -5.91 11.66 18.62
N GLN A 244 -5.66 10.56 17.91
CA GLN A 244 -5.23 10.57 16.52
C GLN A 244 -6.25 11.24 15.59
N ALA A 245 -7.54 10.93 15.74
CA ALA A 245 -8.61 11.52 14.95
C ALA A 245 -8.70 13.03 15.17
N GLU A 246 -8.62 13.50 16.43
CA GLU A 246 -8.63 14.95 16.75
C GLU A 246 -7.41 15.68 16.19
N VAL A 247 -6.22 15.09 16.28
CA VAL A 247 -5.01 15.66 15.66
C VAL A 247 -5.15 15.80 14.15
N SER A 248 -5.81 14.84 13.52
CA SER A 248 -5.96 14.75 12.06
C SER A 248 -7.18 15.52 11.51
N ARG A 249 -8.12 15.91 12.35
CA ARG A 249 -9.44 16.45 11.97
C ARG A 249 -9.35 17.68 11.06
N LYS A 250 -8.42 18.60 11.35
CA LYS A 250 -8.24 19.86 10.61
C LYS A 250 -7.08 19.81 9.60
N SER A 251 -6.45 18.65 9.42
CA SER A 251 -5.30 18.51 8.52
C SER A 251 -5.74 18.08 7.13
N LEU A 252 -5.35 18.83 6.12
CA LEU A 252 -5.54 18.45 4.70
C LEU A 252 -4.58 17.34 4.28
N SER A 253 -3.41 17.23 4.91
CA SER A 253 -2.44 16.15 4.69
C SER A 253 -2.44 15.17 5.86
N PRO A 254 -2.07 13.90 5.66
CA PRO A 254 -1.94 12.93 6.73
C PRO A 254 -1.05 13.46 7.86
N SER A 255 -1.46 13.26 9.11
CA SER A 255 -0.70 13.75 10.27
C SER A 255 0.47 12.84 10.60
N PHE A 256 0.28 11.53 10.47
CA PHE A 256 1.26 10.50 10.73
C PHE A 256 1.79 9.96 9.39
N LEU A 257 3.05 10.21 9.11
CA LEU A 257 3.74 9.89 7.85
C LEU A 257 5.12 9.33 8.17
N PRO A 258 5.69 8.49 7.32
CA PRO A 258 7.12 8.21 7.38
C PRO A 258 7.91 9.52 7.30
N ILE A 259 8.92 9.64 8.14
CA ILE A 259 9.79 10.80 8.17
C ILE A 259 11.03 10.45 7.39
N LEU A 260 11.23 11.19 6.30
CA LEU A 260 12.39 11.13 5.42
C LEU A 260 12.90 12.56 5.23
N ASP A 261 14.18 12.72 5.09
CA ASP A 261 14.76 14.03 4.78
C ASP A 261 14.32 14.47 3.36
N ASP A 262 14.33 13.54 2.40
CA ASP A 262 13.73 13.71 1.06
C ASP A 262 13.34 12.34 0.49
N PRO A 263 12.06 12.05 0.20
CA PRO A 263 11.66 10.80 -0.44
C PRO A 263 12.18 10.64 -1.88
N ALA A 264 12.59 11.72 -2.52
CA ALA A 264 13.22 11.69 -3.86
C ALA A 264 14.74 11.51 -3.78
N CYS A 265 15.32 11.43 -2.58
CA CYS A 265 16.73 11.12 -2.41
C CYS A 265 16.97 9.64 -2.67
N ILE A 266 17.64 9.33 -3.77
CA ILE A 266 17.99 7.96 -4.14
C ILE A 266 19.42 7.70 -3.65
N PRO A 267 19.66 6.65 -2.82
CA PRO A 267 20.99 6.31 -2.36
C PRO A 267 21.94 5.96 -3.50
N GLN A 268 23.16 6.45 -3.44
CA GLN A 268 24.19 6.16 -4.44
C GLN A 268 24.50 4.64 -4.55
N SER A 269 24.30 3.90 -3.47
CA SER A 269 24.44 2.43 -3.43
C SER A 269 23.50 1.68 -4.38
N LEU A 270 22.44 2.33 -4.85
CA LEU A 270 21.49 1.75 -5.81
C LEU A 270 21.85 2.00 -7.28
N ALA A 271 22.87 2.80 -7.56
CA ALA A 271 23.36 2.99 -8.92
C ALA A 271 23.85 1.65 -9.48
N GLY A 272 23.28 1.23 -10.62
CA GLY A 272 23.63 -0.06 -11.23
C GLY A 272 23.07 -1.31 -10.51
N SER A 273 22.17 -1.16 -9.54
CA SER A 273 21.54 -2.29 -8.82
C SER A 273 20.64 -3.17 -9.69
N GLY A 274 20.26 -2.70 -10.89
CA GLY A 274 19.28 -3.38 -11.74
C GLY A 274 17.84 -3.18 -11.27
N LEU A 275 17.58 -2.25 -10.33
CA LEU A 275 16.22 -1.87 -9.92
C LEU A 275 15.47 -1.25 -11.12
N GLU A 276 14.25 -1.68 -11.33
CA GLU A 276 13.34 -1.14 -12.34
C GLU A 276 12.13 -0.48 -11.63
N VAL A 277 11.77 0.73 -12.01
CA VAL A 277 10.69 1.48 -11.32
C VAL A 277 9.66 2.02 -12.31
N VAL A 278 8.39 1.81 -12.00
CA VAL A 278 7.28 2.46 -12.66
C VAL A 278 6.56 3.35 -11.64
N CYS A 279 6.39 4.64 -11.97
CA CYS A 279 5.72 5.58 -11.09
C CYS A 279 4.65 6.35 -11.88
N GLY A 280 3.40 6.30 -11.41
CA GLY A 280 2.31 6.94 -12.13
C GLY A 280 1.28 7.60 -11.23
N TYR A 281 0.31 8.24 -11.87
CA TYR A 281 -0.77 8.96 -11.22
C TYR A 281 -2.02 8.90 -12.09
N THR A 282 -3.15 9.40 -11.55
CA THR A 282 -4.40 9.52 -12.29
C THR A 282 -4.67 10.99 -12.64
N ARG A 283 -5.37 11.25 -13.77
CA ARG A 283 -5.61 12.61 -14.27
C ARG A 283 -6.29 13.52 -13.25
N ASP A 284 -7.25 12.98 -12.52
CA ASP A 284 -8.07 13.73 -11.55
C ASP A 284 -7.78 13.28 -10.10
N ASP A 285 -6.52 12.91 -9.82
CA ASP A 285 -6.06 12.24 -8.58
C ASP A 285 -6.55 12.95 -7.30
N ALA A 286 -6.51 14.28 -7.29
CA ALA A 286 -6.93 15.06 -6.13
C ALA A 286 -8.46 15.20 -5.98
N SER A 287 -9.28 14.74 -6.93
CA SER A 287 -10.72 15.04 -6.96
C SER A 287 -11.49 14.60 -5.69
N PRO A 288 -11.24 13.42 -5.07
CA PRO A 288 -11.94 13.04 -3.85
C PRO A 288 -11.65 13.97 -2.67
N PHE A 289 -10.41 14.44 -2.57
CA PHE A 289 -9.95 15.31 -1.50
C PHE A 289 -10.46 16.74 -1.69
N VAL A 290 -10.39 17.27 -2.92
CA VAL A 290 -10.87 18.60 -3.28
C VAL A 290 -12.38 18.68 -3.12
N ARG A 291 -13.16 17.66 -3.56
CA ARG A 291 -14.60 17.63 -3.41
C ARG A 291 -15.01 17.79 -1.95
N LYS A 292 -14.33 17.12 -1.04
CA LYS A 292 -14.58 17.23 0.40
C LYS A 292 -14.31 18.67 0.93
N ALA A 293 -13.31 19.33 0.36
CA ALA A 293 -12.87 20.67 0.81
C ALA A 293 -13.76 21.80 0.28
N ILE A 294 -14.19 21.73 -1.00
CA ILE A 294 -14.90 22.82 -1.68
C ILE A 294 -16.41 22.59 -1.89
N GLY A 295 -16.92 21.38 -1.56
CA GLY A 295 -18.35 21.03 -1.57
C GLY A 295 -19.07 21.43 -2.86
N PRO A 296 -20.06 22.38 -2.79
CA PRO A 296 -20.92 22.75 -3.96
C PRO A 296 -20.18 23.37 -5.15
N PHE A 297 -18.95 23.83 -4.94
CA PHE A 297 -18.13 24.38 -6.04
C PHE A 297 -17.42 23.28 -6.86
N PHE A 298 -17.44 22.05 -6.36
CA PHE A 298 -16.92 20.91 -7.11
C PHE A 298 -17.72 20.69 -8.39
N GLY A 299 -17.04 20.41 -9.51
CA GLY A 299 -17.69 20.26 -10.84
C GLY A 299 -17.82 21.56 -11.64
N LYS A 300 -17.77 22.74 -11.00
CA LYS A 300 -17.67 24.02 -11.69
C LYS A 300 -16.26 24.23 -12.29
N PRO A 301 -16.08 25.15 -13.27
CA PRO A 301 -14.76 25.40 -13.87
C PRO A 301 -13.66 25.65 -12.83
N LEU A 302 -13.94 26.46 -11.80
CA LEU A 302 -13.02 26.72 -10.70
C LEU A 302 -12.65 25.45 -9.95
N GLY A 303 -13.63 24.59 -9.63
CA GLY A 303 -13.38 23.33 -8.95
C GLY A 303 -12.46 22.39 -9.75
N ARG A 304 -12.68 22.31 -11.08
CA ARG A 304 -11.79 21.53 -11.96
C ARG A 304 -10.37 22.10 -12.00
N ALA A 305 -10.23 23.43 -12.02
CA ALA A 305 -8.91 24.07 -11.96
C ALA A 305 -8.19 23.78 -10.61
N VAL A 306 -8.92 23.76 -9.49
CA VAL A 306 -8.37 23.38 -8.18
C VAL A 306 -7.94 21.92 -8.16
N VAL A 307 -8.78 20.99 -8.68
CA VAL A 307 -8.42 19.55 -8.78
C VAL A 307 -7.12 19.41 -9.56
N LYS A 308 -7.02 20.04 -10.75
CA LYS A 308 -5.80 20.00 -11.56
C LYS A 308 -4.59 20.55 -10.81
N ALA A 309 -4.71 21.72 -10.18
CA ALA A 309 -3.60 22.33 -9.46
C ALA A 309 -3.10 21.47 -8.29
N VAL A 310 -4.01 20.85 -7.53
CA VAL A 310 -3.66 19.95 -6.43
C VAL A 310 -3.07 18.64 -6.96
N THR A 311 -3.64 18.05 -8.02
CA THR A 311 -3.07 16.85 -8.68
C THR A 311 -1.65 17.14 -9.15
N ASP A 312 -1.44 18.28 -9.83
CA ASP A 312 -0.12 18.68 -10.31
C ASP A 312 0.90 18.88 -9.18
N SER A 313 0.49 19.45 -8.05
CA SER A 313 1.41 19.77 -6.94
C SER A 313 1.71 18.60 -6.02
N VAL A 314 0.75 17.68 -5.83
CA VAL A 314 0.87 16.56 -4.88
C VAL A 314 1.35 15.30 -5.55
N PHE A 315 0.87 15.02 -6.75
CA PHE A 315 1.10 13.74 -7.44
C PHE A 315 1.99 13.91 -8.68
N ARG A 316 1.54 14.61 -9.72
CA ARG A 316 2.18 14.63 -11.03
C ARG A 316 3.61 15.16 -11.01
N LYS A 317 3.80 16.45 -10.72
CA LYS A 317 5.14 17.08 -10.78
C LYS A 317 6.16 16.44 -9.83
N PRO A 318 5.79 16.03 -8.59
CA PRO A 318 6.71 15.30 -7.75
C PRO A 318 7.04 13.89 -8.28
N SER A 319 6.09 13.17 -8.89
CA SER A 319 6.36 11.88 -9.53
C SER A 319 7.28 12.02 -10.75
N ASP A 320 7.06 13.02 -11.60
CA ASP A 320 7.94 13.32 -12.73
C ASP A 320 9.38 13.54 -12.25
N ARG A 321 9.56 14.36 -11.20
CA ARG A 321 10.90 14.61 -10.60
C ARG A 321 11.52 13.35 -10.00
N TYR A 322 10.71 12.49 -9.35
CA TYR A 322 11.18 11.23 -8.80
C TYR A 322 11.72 10.31 -9.90
N ILE A 323 11.00 10.19 -11.02
CA ILE A 323 11.44 9.44 -12.20
C ILE A 323 12.75 10.00 -12.77
N GLU A 324 12.86 11.32 -12.88
CA GLU A 324 14.10 11.99 -13.34
C GLU A 324 15.27 11.71 -12.39
N SER A 325 15.04 11.74 -11.07
CA SER A 325 16.06 11.40 -10.08
C SER A 325 16.55 9.96 -10.23
N LEU A 326 15.62 9.00 -10.39
CA LEU A 326 15.98 7.59 -10.63
C LEU A 326 16.83 7.42 -11.91
N ARG A 327 16.40 8.04 -13.00
CA ARG A 327 17.12 7.99 -14.29
C ARG A 327 18.51 8.60 -14.20
N SER A 328 18.67 9.69 -13.45
CA SER A 328 19.97 10.32 -13.24
C SER A 328 20.96 9.43 -12.49
N MET A 329 20.46 8.43 -11.76
CA MET A 329 21.23 7.40 -11.06
C MET A 329 21.45 6.13 -11.91
N GLY A 330 21.01 6.13 -13.19
CA GLY A 330 21.09 4.96 -14.07
C GLY A 330 20.08 3.85 -13.76
N ILE A 331 19.03 4.16 -12.99
CA ILE A 331 17.94 3.24 -12.69
C ILE A 331 16.90 3.33 -13.81
N ASP A 332 16.46 2.17 -14.32
CA ASP A 332 15.38 2.13 -15.32
C ASP A 332 14.07 2.57 -14.68
N ALA A 333 13.56 3.72 -15.11
CA ALA A 333 12.35 4.30 -14.56
C ALA A 333 11.43 4.84 -15.66
N SER A 334 10.14 4.54 -15.55
CA SER A 334 9.11 5.01 -16.47
C SER A 334 7.88 5.54 -15.73
N GLY A 335 7.05 6.30 -16.44
CA GLY A 335 5.85 6.89 -15.87
C GLY A 335 4.59 6.56 -16.63
N TYR A 336 3.42 6.64 -15.96
CA TYR A 336 2.12 6.54 -16.60
C TYR A 336 1.12 7.55 -16.01
N CYS A 337 0.07 7.84 -16.80
CA CYS A 337 -1.08 8.62 -16.33
C CYS A 337 -2.36 7.90 -16.75
N ILE A 338 -3.20 7.55 -15.77
CA ILE A 338 -4.51 6.97 -16.05
C ILE A 338 -5.50 8.10 -16.32
N THR A 339 -6.18 8.04 -17.46
CA THR A 339 -7.16 9.04 -17.87
C THR A 339 -8.58 8.52 -17.93
N TRP A 340 -8.75 7.20 -17.88
CA TRP A 340 -10.04 6.54 -17.90
C TRP A 340 -10.84 6.73 -16.60
N ALA A 341 -12.14 6.84 -16.75
CA ALA A 341 -13.11 6.79 -15.66
C ALA A 341 -14.48 6.34 -16.18
N PRO A 342 -15.31 5.67 -15.36
CA PRO A 342 -16.69 5.38 -15.71
C PRO A 342 -17.47 6.68 -16.01
N LYS A 343 -18.42 6.60 -16.96
CA LYS A 343 -19.16 7.77 -17.45
C LYS A 343 -19.88 8.55 -16.35
N ASP A 344 -20.50 7.86 -15.39
CA ASP A 344 -21.31 8.46 -14.34
C ASP A 344 -20.52 8.66 -13.02
N ASN A 345 -19.23 8.38 -13.02
CA ASN A 345 -18.36 8.59 -11.89
C ASN A 345 -18.21 10.10 -11.60
N PRO A 346 -18.63 10.57 -10.41
CA PRO A 346 -18.59 12.00 -10.09
C PRO A 346 -17.18 12.54 -9.81
N TYR A 347 -16.17 11.68 -9.77
CA TYR A 347 -14.78 12.03 -9.41
C TYR A 347 -13.82 12.04 -10.60
N GLY A 348 -14.25 11.55 -11.77
CA GLY A 348 -13.39 11.38 -12.94
C GLY A 348 -12.34 10.27 -12.73
N SER A 349 -11.19 10.36 -13.41
CA SER A 349 -10.06 9.48 -13.20
C SER A 349 -9.38 9.80 -11.86
N CYS A 350 -10.03 9.39 -10.77
CA CYS A 350 -9.70 9.82 -9.42
C CYS A 350 -8.66 8.91 -8.74
N HIS A 351 -8.20 9.34 -7.57
CA HIS A 351 -7.37 8.52 -6.69
C HIS A 351 -7.97 7.14 -6.44
N CYS A 352 -7.18 6.08 -6.56
CA CYS A 352 -7.57 4.68 -6.40
C CYS A 352 -8.40 4.07 -7.55
N ILE A 353 -8.64 4.78 -8.67
CA ILE A 353 -9.53 4.27 -9.74
C ILE A 353 -9.02 2.97 -10.38
N GLU A 354 -7.72 2.69 -10.35
CA GLU A 354 -7.11 1.48 -10.88
C GLU A 354 -7.28 0.26 -9.96
N MET A 355 -7.50 0.48 -8.66
CA MET A 355 -7.51 -0.58 -7.66
C MET A 355 -8.52 -1.69 -7.95
N PRO A 356 -9.77 -1.39 -8.34
CA PRO A 356 -10.76 -2.40 -8.69
C PRO A 356 -10.31 -3.35 -9.78
N PHE A 357 -9.48 -2.88 -10.71
CA PHE A 357 -9.06 -3.64 -11.88
C PHE A 357 -7.86 -4.55 -11.62
N ILE A 358 -7.09 -4.26 -10.56
CA ILE A 358 -5.85 -4.97 -10.20
C ILE A 358 -6.12 -5.96 -9.07
N LEU A 359 -6.90 -5.55 -8.06
CA LEU A 359 -7.16 -6.32 -6.84
C LEU A 359 -8.67 -6.49 -6.63
N GLY A 360 -9.09 -7.73 -6.34
CA GLY A 360 -10.49 -8.08 -6.11
C GLY A 360 -11.28 -8.33 -7.40
N PHE A 361 -12.58 -8.42 -7.26
CA PHE A 361 -13.54 -8.72 -8.32
C PHE A 361 -14.55 -7.59 -8.47
N HIS A 362 -15.24 -7.55 -9.60
CA HIS A 362 -16.27 -6.54 -9.85
C HIS A 362 -17.25 -6.35 -8.67
N ASP A 363 -17.70 -7.46 -8.09
CA ASP A 363 -18.71 -7.42 -7.01
C ASP A 363 -18.16 -6.84 -5.70
N ASP A 364 -16.84 -6.82 -5.50
CA ASP A 364 -16.20 -6.18 -4.34
C ASP A 364 -16.19 -4.65 -4.44
N TRP A 365 -16.32 -4.10 -5.65
CA TRP A 365 -16.14 -2.68 -5.93
C TRP A 365 -17.35 -1.98 -6.55
N LYS A 366 -18.35 -2.72 -7.07
CA LYS A 366 -19.49 -2.18 -7.82
C LYS A 366 -20.28 -1.09 -7.08
N ASP A 367 -20.32 -1.15 -5.74
CA ASP A 367 -21.06 -0.19 -4.90
C ASP A 367 -20.20 1.03 -4.50
N SER A 368 -18.94 1.10 -4.93
CA SER A 368 -18.09 2.26 -4.71
C SER A 368 -18.47 3.41 -5.64
N ALA A 369 -18.49 4.65 -5.10
CA ALA A 369 -18.92 5.80 -5.91
C ALA A 369 -18.01 6.09 -7.10
N MET A 370 -16.73 5.70 -7.02
CA MET A 370 -15.79 5.85 -8.14
C MET A 370 -16.06 4.86 -9.29
N MET A 371 -16.81 3.79 -9.04
CA MET A 371 -17.20 2.80 -10.06
C MET A 371 -18.62 3.02 -10.60
N GLN A 372 -19.31 4.08 -10.18
CA GLN A 372 -20.65 4.38 -10.62
C GLN A 372 -20.69 4.51 -12.15
N GLY A 373 -21.60 3.76 -12.79
CA GLY A 373 -21.74 3.69 -14.24
C GLY A 373 -20.76 2.76 -14.97
N CYS A 374 -19.88 2.06 -14.24
CA CYS A 374 -19.03 1.03 -14.83
C CYS A 374 -19.82 -0.26 -15.04
N THR A 375 -19.98 -0.70 -16.27
CA THR A 375 -20.59 -1.99 -16.58
C THR A 375 -19.62 -3.14 -16.29
N ARG A 376 -20.16 -4.37 -16.13
CA ARG A 376 -19.30 -5.54 -15.97
C ARG A 376 -18.37 -5.76 -17.17
N GLU A 377 -18.85 -5.49 -18.39
CA GLU A 377 -18.06 -5.60 -19.62
C GLU A 377 -16.89 -4.60 -19.63
N GLU A 378 -17.15 -3.35 -19.28
CA GLU A 378 -16.10 -2.32 -19.12
C GLU A 378 -15.11 -2.70 -18.04
N TYR A 379 -15.59 -3.20 -16.88
CA TYR A 379 -14.74 -3.67 -15.81
C TYR A 379 -13.79 -4.79 -16.27
N GLU A 380 -14.31 -5.82 -16.96
CA GLU A 380 -13.49 -6.93 -17.43
C GLU A 380 -12.50 -6.50 -18.53
N SER A 381 -12.90 -5.58 -19.40
CA SER A 381 -12.03 -5.00 -20.42
C SER A 381 -10.87 -4.22 -19.78
N MET A 382 -11.18 -3.32 -18.85
CA MET A 382 -10.18 -2.53 -18.14
C MET A 382 -9.28 -3.41 -17.27
N SER A 383 -9.85 -4.37 -16.55
CA SER A 383 -9.06 -5.32 -15.73
C SER A 383 -8.02 -6.06 -16.57
N ARG A 384 -8.37 -6.49 -17.78
CA ARG A 384 -7.42 -7.17 -18.67
C ARG A 384 -6.22 -6.28 -18.98
N ILE A 385 -6.44 -5.00 -19.30
CA ILE A 385 -5.39 -4.02 -19.60
C ILE A 385 -4.48 -3.81 -18.38
N PHE A 386 -5.08 -3.59 -17.20
CA PHE A 386 -4.31 -3.34 -15.98
C PHE A 386 -3.55 -4.57 -15.51
N LEU A 387 -4.20 -5.74 -15.50
CA LEU A 387 -3.56 -6.99 -15.11
C LEU A 387 -2.39 -7.33 -16.03
N GLU A 388 -2.55 -7.17 -17.35
CA GLU A 388 -1.47 -7.40 -18.32
C GLU A 388 -0.29 -6.44 -18.09
N ALA A 389 -0.54 -5.16 -17.81
CA ALA A 389 0.52 -4.20 -17.57
C ALA A 389 1.30 -4.51 -16.27
N TRP A 390 0.59 -4.77 -15.16
CA TRP A 390 1.21 -5.06 -13.86
C TRP A 390 1.98 -6.39 -13.87
N THR A 391 1.34 -7.45 -14.34
CA THR A 391 1.98 -8.78 -14.39
C THR A 391 3.03 -8.86 -15.49
N GLY A 392 2.85 -8.15 -16.60
CA GLY A 392 3.86 -8.03 -17.65
C GLY A 392 5.15 -7.42 -17.10
N PHE A 393 5.06 -6.34 -16.34
CA PHE A 393 6.20 -5.73 -15.68
C PHE A 393 6.86 -6.68 -14.67
N ALA A 394 6.06 -7.35 -13.83
CA ALA A 394 6.57 -8.34 -12.88
C ALA A 394 7.32 -9.50 -13.57
N ASN A 395 6.88 -9.88 -14.77
CA ASN A 395 7.52 -10.89 -15.61
C ASN A 395 8.69 -10.36 -16.46
N GLY A 396 9.15 -9.11 -16.26
CA GLY A 396 10.27 -8.52 -17.00
C GLY A 396 9.97 -8.19 -18.47
N LYS A 397 8.70 -8.07 -18.87
CA LYS A 397 8.27 -7.73 -20.24
C LYS A 397 8.15 -6.20 -20.47
N GLY A 398 8.58 -5.39 -19.47
CA GLY A 398 8.32 -3.96 -19.43
C GLY A 398 6.89 -3.61 -19.03
N PHE A 399 6.62 -2.31 -18.83
CA PHE A 399 5.30 -1.83 -18.45
C PHE A 399 4.48 -1.47 -19.68
N GLY A 400 3.34 -2.13 -19.86
CA GLY A 400 2.45 -1.94 -20.99
C GLY A 400 1.86 -0.53 -21.07
N LYS A 401 1.32 -0.14 -22.24
CA LYS A 401 0.59 1.12 -22.37
C LYS A 401 -0.76 1.02 -21.64
N LEU A 402 -1.03 1.99 -20.80
CA LEU A 402 -2.34 2.18 -20.16
C LEU A 402 -3.21 3.17 -20.98
N VAL A 403 -4.52 3.12 -20.75
CA VAL A 403 -5.55 3.92 -21.46
C VAL A 403 -5.73 5.31 -20.82
#